data_4143a0e0f42d001dc0dbafcb0f7fefa0
#
_entry.id   4143a0e0f42d001dc0dbafcb0f7fefa0
#
_cell.length_a   1.000
_cell.length_b   1.000
_cell.length_c   1.000
_cell.angle_alpha   90.00
_cell.angle_beta   90.00
_cell.angle_gamma   90.00
#
_symmetry.space_group_name_H-M   'P 1'
#
loop_
_entity.id
_entity.type
_entity.pdbx_description
1 polymer ?
#
loop_
_entity_poly.entity_id
_entity_poly.type
_entity_poly.pdbx_seq_one_letter_code
_entity_poly.pdbx_strand_id
1 'polypeptide(L)'
;MDRPELSPAPVRADAPREVPPPYAPVMPGSPAPRPRRRRRWLLWLIMLLVLIIPLLIAWRIFGPSPQGGGGRHARGGEGAQPVGVAKVGRGNMQVVLTGLGTVTPLATITVQTQISGQLMAVGYKEGQMVRKGDLLAQIDPRPYEITLASAQGTLAHDEGLLAQAKSDLARYIMLAKRNSIATQTVTDQQFLVQQDEGTVQVDQAAVNSAKLNLAYCRITSPVNGRVGLRLVDPGNYVQTSSATGLVVVTQLDPISVVFVLPEDNIPAVAQQMHDQTQPLVVTAYDRTNTNVLATGTLMTVDNTVDTTTGTVKLRASFPNGNFALFPNQFVNAQLLLSTLPNV
;
A
#
# COMPACT_ATOMS: atom_id res chain seq x y z
N MET A 1 -47.09 -35.18 -52.46
CA MET A 1 -45.88 -34.85 -53.23
C MET A 1 -44.84 -34.35 -52.26
N ASP A 2 -44.13 -35.33 -51.70
CA ASP A 2 -43.09 -35.13 -50.70
C ASP A 2 -41.81 -34.56 -51.34
N ARG A 3 -41.24 -33.54 -50.73
CA ARG A 3 -39.85 -33.15 -50.95
C ARG A 3 -39.01 -33.65 -49.78
N PRO A 4 -37.93 -34.40 -49.99
CA PRO A 4 -37.04 -34.81 -48.92
C PRO A 4 -36.13 -33.63 -48.51
N GLU A 5 -36.07 -33.43 -47.19
CA GLU A 5 -35.07 -32.55 -46.53
C GLU A 5 -33.63 -33.12 -46.73
N LEU A 6 -32.76 -32.28 -47.29
CA LEU A 6 -31.34 -32.51 -47.35
C LEU A 6 -30.69 -32.19 -46.02
N SER A 7 -30.27 -33.22 -45.30
CA SER A 7 -29.42 -33.13 -44.10
C SER A 7 -28.06 -32.52 -44.47
N PRO A 8 -27.53 -31.53 -43.74
CA PRO A 8 -26.17 -31.00 -43.95
C PRO A 8 -25.10 -31.99 -43.50
N ALA A 9 -24.10 -32.18 -44.35
CA ALA A 9 -22.92 -33.03 -44.13
C ALA A 9 -22.13 -32.63 -42.86
N PRO A 10 -21.46 -33.57 -42.18
CA PRO A 10 -20.67 -33.25 -40.99
C PRO A 10 -19.42 -32.45 -41.34
N VAL A 11 -19.22 -31.37 -40.63
CA VAL A 11 -18.01 -30.53 -40.65
C VAL A 11 -16.84 -31.37 -40.15
N ARG A 12 -15.85 -31.55 -40.98
CA ARG A 12 -14.59 -32.23 -40.67
C ARG A 12 -13.85 -31.40 -39.61
N ALA A 13 -13.63 -31.97 -38.43
CA ALA A 13 -12.78 -31.37 -37.38
C ALA A 13 -11.34 -31.29 -37.92
N ASP A 14 -10.84 -30.06 -37.99
CA ASP A 14 -9.40 -29.81 -38.27
C ASP A 14 -8.57 -30.37 -37.11
N ALA A 15 -7.58 -31.16 -37.47
CA ALA A 15 -6.56 -31.70 -36.58
C ALA A 15 -5.75 -30.55 -35.95
N PRO A 16 -5.33 -30.66 -34.68
CA PRO A 16 -4.53 -29.63 -34.02
C PRO A 16 -3.16 -29.53 -34.73
N ARG A 17 -2.80 -28.33 -35.16
CA ARG A 17 -1.45 -27.98 -35.63
C ARG A 17 -0.46 -28.20 -34.50
N GLU A 18 0.48 -29.12 -34.70
CA GLU A 18 1.65 -29.29 -33.84
C GLU A 18 2.45 -27.98 -33.83
N VAL A 19 2.58 -27.38 -32.63
CA VAL A 19 3.48 -26.26 -32.36
C VAL A 19 4.89 -26.84 -32.26
N PRO A 20 5.89 -26.37 -33.06
CA PRO A 20 7.25 -26.84 -32.90
C PRO A 20 7.83 -26.48 -31.54
N PRO A 21 8.66 -27.33 -30.92
CA PRO A 21 9.22 -27.07 -29.59
C PRO A 21 10.14 -25.85 -29.62
N PRO A 22 10.21 -25.09 -28.51
CA PRO A 22 11.08 -23.92 -28.41
C PRO A 22 12.54 -24.34 -28.52
N TYR A 23 13.32 -23.59 -29.30
CA TYR A 23 14.74 -23.74 -29.49
C TYR A 23 15.48 -23.87 -28.16
N ALA A 24 16.20 -25.00 -27.99
CA ALA A 24 17.15 -25.18 -26.90
C ALA A 24 18.29 -24.13 -27.02
N PRO A 25 18.72 -23.51 -25.91
CA PRO A 25 19.86 -22.61 -25.97
C PRO A 25 21.12 -23.37 -26.31
N VAL A 26 21.82 -22.89 -27.35
CA VAL A 26 23.14 -23.37 -27.76
C VAL A 26 24.13 -23.08 -26.63
N MET A 27 24.61 -24.12 -25.97
CA MET A 27 25.72 -24.02 -25.02
C MET A 27 27.01 -23.68 -25.78
N PRO A 28 27.79 -22.68 -25.36
CA PRO A 28 29.09 -22.41 -25.93
C PRO A 28 30.03 -23.58 -25.64
N GLY A 29 30.70 -24.07 -26.67
CA GLY A 29 31.60 -25.21 -26.64
C GLY A 29 32.73 -25.05 -25.62
N SER A 30 32.98 -26.13 -24.88
CA SER A 30 34.12 -26.28 -23.97
C SER A 30 35.43 -26.07 -24.68
N PRO A 31 36.38 -25.29 -24.13
CA PRO A 31 37.72 -25.15 -24.69
C PRO A 31 38.54 -26.43 -24.50
N ALA A 32 39.27 -26.83 -25.54
CA ALA A 32 40.15 -27.95 -25.56
C ALA A 32 41.23 -27.92 -24.47
N PRO A 33 41.71 -29.10 -23.98
CA PRO A 33 42.67 -29.14 -22.88
C PRO A 33 44.08 -28.71 -23.35
N ARG A 34 44.65 -27.70 -22.70
CA ARG A 34 46.04 -27.27 -22.89
C ARG A 34 47.01 -28.24 -22.24
N PRO A 35 48.21 -28.52 -22.86
CA PRO A 35 49.13 -29.51 -22.35
C PRO A 35 49.76 -29.11 -21.02
N ARG A 36 49.74 -30.01 -20.06
CA ARG A 36 50.32 -29.90 -18.71
C ARG A 36 51.86 -29.85 -18.75
N ARG A 37 52.49 -28.67 -18.83
CA ARG A 37 53.92 -28.46 -18.71
C ARG A 37 54.36 -28.04 -17.26
N ARG A 38 53.55 -28.32 -16.26
CA ARG A 38 53.81 -27.85 -14.83
C ARG A 38 54.29 -28.92 -13.85
N ARG A 39 54.48 -30.18 -14.31
CA ARG A 39 54.82 -31.27 -13.38
C ARG A 39 56.30 -31.38 -12.98
N ARG A 40 57.22 -30.73 -13.72
CA ARG A 40 58.63 -30.76 -13.42
C ARG A 40 59.06 -29.72 -12.36
N TRP A 41 58.39 -28.60 -12.27
CA TRP A 41 58.68 -27.56 -11.31
C TRP A 41 58.21 -27.94 -9.87
N LEU A 42 57.09 -28.63 -9.75
CA LEU A 42 56.60 -29.17 -8.48
C LEU A 42 57.55 -30.25 -7.91
N LEU A 43 58.16 -31.07 -8.73
CA LEU A 43 59.15 -32.06 -8.29
C LEU A 43 60.40 -31.40 -7.76
N TRP A 44 60.84 -30.28 -8.36
CA TRP A 44 61.98 -29.50 -7.84
C TRP A 44 61.63 -28.78 -6.52
N LEU A 45 60.45 -28.31 -6.34
CA LEU A 45 59.98 -27.70 -5.09
C LEU A 45 59.90 -28.72 -3.93
N ILE A 46 59.40 -29.90 -4.24
CA ILE A 46 59.35 -31.03 -3.25
C ILE A 46 60.74 -31.48 -2.87
N MET A 47 61.64 -31.61 -3.82
CA MET A 47 63.04 -31.99 -3.57
C MET A 47 63.77 -30.94 -2.74
N LEU A 48 63.52 -29.66 -2.96
CA LEU A 48 64.08 -28.55 -2.20
C LEU A 48 63.52 -28.50 -0.75
N LEU A 49 62.23 -28.82 -0.59
CA LEU A 49 61.57 -28.88 0.73
C LEU A 49 62.07 -30.06 1.59
N VAL A 50 62.31 -31.24 0.93
CA VAL A 50 62.85 -32.44 1.56
C VAL A 50 64.29 -32.22 2.00
N LEU A 51 65.04 -31.32 1.37
CA LEU A 51 66.43 -31.03 1.72
C LEU A 51 66.53 -29.92 2.81
N ILE A 52 65.62 -28.97 2.83
CA ILE A 52 65.63 -27.87 3.77
C ILE A 52 65.07 -28.27 5.17
N ILE A 53 64.07 -29.15 5.22
CA ILE A 53 63.47 -29.57 6.51
C ILE A 53 64.49 -30.32 7.41
N PRO A 54 65.24 -31.32 6.96
CA PRO A 54 66.23 -31.97 7.81
C PRO A 54 67.39 -31.04 8.18
N LEU A 55 67.76 -30.09 7.29
CA LEU A 55 68.79 -29.08 7.61
C LEU A 55 68.34 -28.13 8.75
N LEU A 56 67.09 -27.71 8.74
CA LEU A 56 66.49 -26.86 9.81
C LEU A 56 66.33 -27.66 11.12
N ILE A 57 65.99 -28.94 11.02
CA ILE A 57 65.90 -29.83 12.22
C ILE A 57 67.29 -30.09 12.77
N ALA A 58 68.31 -30.34 11.97
CA ALA A 58 69.68 -30.49 12.37
C ALA A 58 70.21 -29.20 13.00
N TRP A 59 69.91 -28.02 12.46
CA TRP A 59 70.32 -26.74 13.02
C TRP A 59 69.62 -26.44 14.35
N ARG A 60 68.43 -26.94 14.60
CA ARG A 60 67.73 -26.83 15.87
C ARG A 60 68.23 -27.82 16.95
N ILE A 61 68.73 -28.99 16.55
CA ILE A 61 69.23 -30.02 17.44
C ILE A 61 70.73 -29.80 17.78
N PHE A 62 71.57 -29.31 16.87
CA PHE A 62 73.00 -29.10 16.99
C PHE A 62 73.40 -27.61 17.08
N GLY A 63 72.46 -26.66 17.10
CA GLY A 63 72.79 -25.26 17.31
C GLY A 63 73.29 -25.00 18.73
N PRO A 64 74.27 -24.10 18.89
CA PRO A 64 74.80 -23.81 20.18
C PRO A 64 73.79 -23.25 21.14
N SER A 65 73.58 -23.92 22.27
CA SER A 65 72.70 -23.42 23.32
C SER A 65 73.34 -22.15 23.93
N PRO A 66 72.58 -21.07 24.09
CA PRO A 66 73.06 -19.91 24.81
C PRO A 66 73.18 -20.32 26.31
N GLN A 67 74.43 -20.52 26.81
CA GLN A 67 74.68 -20.60 28.21
C GLN A 67 74.32 -19.25 28.85
N GLY A 68 73.12 -19.19 29.45
CA GLY A 68 72.69 -18.04 30.27
C GLY A 68 73.08 -18.29 31.74
N GLY A 69 73.74 -17.35 32.26
CA GLY A 69 74.24 -17.32 33.65
C GLY A 69 73.12 -17.42 34.68
N GLY A 70 73.49 -18.05 35.80
CA GLY A 70 72.67 -18.23 36.96
C GLY A 70 72.12 -16.94 37.56
N GLY A 71 70.80 -16.93 37.71
CA GLY A 71 70.06 -15.90 38.41
C GLY A 71 69.13 -16.56 39.43
N ARG A 72 69.36 -16.25 40.68
CA ARG A 72 68.71 -16.64 41.93
C ARG A 72 67.18 -16.79 41.75
N HIS A 73 66.66 -17.87 42.35
CA HIS A 73 65.23 -18.03 42.62
C HIS A 73 64.69 -16.82 43.38
N ALA A 74 64.12 -15.85 42.63
CA ALA A 74 63.16 -14.89 43.14
C ALA A 74 61.84 -15.63 43.21
N ARG A 75 61.32 -15.89 44.39
CA ARG A 75 59.98 -16.37 44.70
C ARG A 75 59.01 -15.44 43.97
N GLY A 76 58.22 -16.00 43.00
CA GLY A 76 57.31 -15.28 42.21
C GLY A 76 56.27 -14.56 43.06
N GLY A 77 56.35 -13.25 43.04
CA GLY A 77 55.15 -12.44 43.24
C GLY A 77 54.25 -12.61 42.02
N GLU A 78 53.03 -13.03 42.22
CA GLU A 78 51.99 -12.92 41.19
C GLU A 78 52.00 -11.48 40.70
N GLY A 79 52.58 -11.28 39.54
CA GLY A 79 52.53 -9.96 38.88
C GLY A 79 51.10 -9.54 38.76
N ALA A 80 50.73 -8.48 39.47
CA ALA A 80 49.40 -7.91 39.36
C ALA A 80 49.08 -7.65 37.87
N GLN A 81 48.15 -8.40 37.35
CA GLN A 81 47.65 -8.13 36.00
C GLN A 81 46.96 -6.76 35.99
N PRO A 82 47.30 -5.86 35.07
CA PRO A 82 46.60 -4.60 34.97
C PRO A 82 45.17 -4.86 34.53
N VAL A 83 44.23 -4.65 35.43
CA VAL A 83 42.82 -4.69 35.17
C VAL A 83 42.30 -3.25 34.96
N GLY A 84 41.65 -3.02 33.86
CA GLY A 84 40.96 -1.76 33.65
C GLY A 84 39.74 -1.66 34.58
N VAL A 85 39.72 -0.65 35.42
CA VAL A 85 38.57 -0.35 36.29
C VAL A 85 37.83 0.85 35.73
N ALA A 86 36.51 0.76 35.64
CA ALA A 86 35.66 1.87 35.34
C ALA A 86 34.78 2.20 36.55
N LYS A 87 34.62 3.46 36.85
CA LYS A 87 33.68 3.88 37.90
C LYS A 87 32.23 3.59 37.41
N VAL A 88 31.50 2.83 38.20
CA VAL A 88 30.06 2.66 38.00
C VAL A 88 29.37 4.00 38.31
N GLY A 89 28.68 4.56 37.35
CA GLY A 89 27.84 5.75 37.49
C GLY A 89 26.38 5.36 37.47
N ARG A 90 25.55 6.11 38.16
CA ARG A 90 24.08 5.99 38.02
C ARG A 90 23.63 6.77 36.82
N GLY A 91 22.70 6.20 36.04
CA GLY A 91 22.12 6.82 34.85
C GLY A 91 20.70 6.35 34.63
N ASN A 92 20.04 6.99 33.68
CA ASN A 92 18.72 6.55 33.22
C ASN A 92 18.89 5.43 32.19
N MET A 93 18.21 4.30 32.40
CA MET A 93 18.21 3.17 31.48
C MET A 93 16.89 3.08 30.75
N GLN A 94 16.95 3.12 29.43
CA GLN A 94 15.77 2.96 28.59
C GLN A 94 15.48 1.46 28.37
N VAL A 95 14.23 1.07 28.60
CA VAL A 95 13.72 -0.25 28.24
C VAL A 95 13.10 -0.14 26.88
N VAL A 96 13.74 -0.71 25.87
CA VAL A 96 13.29 -0.67 24.48
C VAL A 96 12.99 -2.07 23.96
N LEU A 97 11.88 -2.20 23.22
CA LEU A 97 11.54 -3.40 22.49
C LEU A 97 11.83 -3.16 21.01
N THR A 98 12.57 -4.08 20.39
CA THR A 98 12.96 -3.97 18.99
C THR A 98 12.21 -4.98 18.15
N GLY A 99 11.73 -4.55 16.99
CA GLY A 99 11.07 -5.42 16.04
C GLY A 99 11.35 -5.00 14.60
N LEU A 100 11.39 -5.98 13.70
CA LEU A 100 11.45 -5.69 12.27
C LEU A 100 10.07 -5.19 11.81
N GLY A 101 10.06 -4.08 11.10
CA GLY A 101 8.85 -3.46 10.59
C GLY A 101 8.89 -3.23 9.09
N THR A 102 7.71 -3.06 8.54
CA THR A 102 7.49 -2.64 7.16
C THR A 102 6.72 -1.33 7.14
N VAL A 103 7.21 -0.38 6.39
CA VAL A 103 6.54 0.90 6.16
C VAL A 103 5.29 0.66 5.33
N THR A 104 4.13 1.05 5.85
CA THR A 104 2.83 0.91 5.18
C THR A 104 2.12 2.26 5.13
N PRO A 105 1.57 2.66 3.98
CA PRO A 105 0.73 3.84 3.92
C PRO A 105 -0.49 3.70 4.83
N LEU A 106 -1.00 4.80 5.37
CA LEU A 106 -2.28 4.78 6.10
C LEU A 106 -3.46 4.52 5.17
N ALA A 107 -3.39 5.03 3.94
CA ALA A 107 -4.38 4.78 2.90
C ALA A 107 -3.69 4.61 1.53
N THR A 108 -4.10 3.58 0.80
CA THR A 108 -3.80 3.39 -0.62
C THR A 108 -5.12 3.21 -1.33
N ILE A 109 -5.50 4.16 -2.16
CA ILE A 109 -6.81 4.20 -2.81
C ILE A 109 -6.61 4.11 -4.31
N THR A 110 -7.15 3.05 -4.90
CA THR A 110 -7.30 2.95 -6.34
C THR A 110 -8.52 3.77 -6.75
N VAL A 111 -8.29 4.89 -7.40
CA VAL A 111 -9.35 5.78 -7.88
C VAL A 111 -10.00 5.15 -9.10
N GLN A 112 -11.28 4.88 -9.00
CA GLN A 112 -12.11 4.29 -10.06
C GLN A 112 -13.15 5.29 -10.52
N THR A 113 -13.66 5.09 -11.75
CA THR A 113 -14.80 5.84 -12.25
C THR A 113 -16.10 5.29 -11.70
N GLN A 114 -17.07 6.18 -11.41
CA GLN A 114 -18.42 5.81 -11.00
C GLN A 114 -19.42 5.85 -12.17
N ILE A 115 -18.96 6.35 -13.34
CA ILE A 115 -19.72 6.41 -14.59
C ILE A 115 -18.84 5.95 -15.73
N SER A 116 -19.45 5.52 -16.82
CA SER A 116 -18.72 5.08 -18.03
C SER A 116 -18.63 6.22 -19.04
N GLY A 117 -17.52 6.35 -19.74
CA GLY A 117 -17.35 7.38 -20.76
C GLY A 117 -15.92 7.51 -21.25
N GLN A 118 -15.71 8.41 -22.21
CA GLN A 118 -14.37 8.70 -22.72
C GLN A 118 -13.59 9.59 -21.72
N LEU A 119 -12.37 9.22 -21.42
CA LEU A 119 -11.46 10.04 -20.60
C LEU A 119 -10.92 11.20 -21.45
N MET A 120 -11.38 12.43 -21.15
CA MET A 120 -11.00 13.62 -21.90
C MET A 120 -9.64 14.15 -21.51
N ALA A 121 -9.38 14.23 -20.22
CA ALA A 121 -8.17 14.84 -19.67
C ALA A 121 -7.76 14.21 -18.34
N VAL A 122 -6.46 14.27 -18.06
CA VAL A 122 -5.85 13.92 -16.78
C VAL A 122 -5.23 15.18 -16.19
N GLY A 123 -5.62 15.53 -14.96
CA GLY A 123 -5.29 16.78 -14.28
C GLY A 123 -4.06 16.73 -13.39
N TYR A 124 -3.27 15.65 -13.42
CA TYR A 124 -2.07 15.47 -12.58
C TYR A 124 -0.87 15.01 -13.41
N LYS A 125 0.31 15.17 -12.82
CA LYS A 125 1.55 14.53 -13.28
C LYS A 125 1.84 13.30 -12.43
N GLU A 126 2.40 12.25 -13.03
CA GLU A 126 2.81 11.05 -12.30
C GLU A 126 3.79 11.40 -11.18
N GLY A 127 3.58 10.81 -10.00
CA GLY A 127 4.38 11.12 -8.82
C GLY A 127 4.08 12.45 -8.13
N GLN A 128 3.13 13.25 -8.62
CA GLN A 128 2.74 14.52 -8.03
C GLN A 128 2.02 14.32 -6.68
N MET A 129 2.24 15.24 -5.74
CA MET A 129 1.42 15.34 -4.53
C MET A 129 0.10 16.04 -4.86
N VAL A 130 -1.00 15.45 -4.42
CA VAL A 130 -2.36 15.97 -4.59
C VAL A 130 -3.05 16.09 -3.24
N ARG A 131 -3.99 17.04 -3.16
CA ARG A 131 -4.86 17.23 -2.00
C ARG A 131 -6.22 16.59 -2.25
N LYS A 132 -6.90 16.25 -1.19
CA LYS A 132 -8.31 15.84 -1.26
C LYS A 132 -9.13 16.90 -2.00
N GLY A 133 -9.86 16.49 -3.05
CA GLY A 133 -10.66 17.36 -3.90
C GLY A 133 -9.95 17.84 -5.18
N ASP A 134 -8.63 17.67 -5.31
CA ASP A 134 -7.91 18.01 -6.55
C ASP A 134 -8.40 17.17 -7.73
N LEU A 135 -8.51 17.79 -8.89
CA LEU A 135 -8.96 17.12 -10.12
C LEU A 135 -7.90 16.11 -10.57
N LEU A 136 -8.31 14.85 -10.67
CA LEU A 136 -7.47 13.78 -11.20
C LEU A 136 -7.78 13.48 -12.66
N ALA A 137 -9.07 13.41 -13.00
CA ALA A 137 -9.47 13.05 -14.35
C ALA A 137 -10.84 13.66 -14.70
N GLN A 138 -11.06 13.87 -15.99
CA GLN A 138 -12.31 14.38 -16.55
C GLN A 138 -12.84 13.40 -17.59
N ILE A 139 -14.03 12.86 -17.34
CA ILE A 139 -14.82 12.10 -18.31
C ILE A 139 -15.63 13.08 -19.15
N ASP A 140 -15.98 12.71 -20.40
CA ASP A 140 -16.80 13.52 -21.28
C ASP A 140 -18.16 13.84 -20.63
N PRO A 141 -18.45 15.10 -20.28
CA PRO A 141 -19.67 15.46 -19.59
C PRO A 141 -20.86 15.60 -20.53
N ARG A 142 -20.63 15.77 -21.84
CA ARG A 142 -21.69 16.13 -22.83
C ARG A 142 -22.91 15.20 -22.81
N PRO A 143 -22.79 13.85 -22.78
CA PRO A 143 -23.93 12.96 -22.68
C PRO A 143 -24.76 13.18 -21.42
N TYR A 144 -24.07 13.46 -20.30
CA TYR A 144 -24.68 13.68 -18.98
C TYR A 144 -25.34 15.05 -18.89
N GLU A 145 -24.78 16.09 -19.54
CA GLU A 145 -25.38 17.43 -19.67
C GLU A 145 -26.67 17.36 -20.44
N ILE A 146 -26.71 16.62 -21.55
CA ILE A 146 -27.95 16.42 -22.36
C ILE A 146 -29.02 15.72 -21.52
N THR A 147 -28.62 14.67 -20.77
CA THR A 147 -29.54 13.94 -19.88
C THR A 147 -30.11 14.86 -18.80
N LEU A 148 -29.27 15.69 -18.19
CA LEU A 148 -29.70 16.68 -17.22
C LEU A 148 -30.68 17.69 -17.82
N ALA A 149 -30.36 18.24 -18.99
CA ALA A 149 -31.23 19.19 -19.66
C ALA A 149 -32.60 18.57 -20.00
N SER A 150 -32.64 17.32 -20.45
CA SER A 150 -33.89 16.58 -20.69
C SER A 150 -34.72 16.43 -19.42
N ALA A 151 -34.09 15.97 -18.30
CA ALA A 151 -34.79 15.82 -17.03
C ALA A 151 -35.33 17.16 -16.49
N GLN A 152 -34.58 18.25 -16.66
CA GLN A 152 -35.05 19.60 -16.29
C GLN A 152 -36.22 20.06 -17.13
N GLY A 153 -36.23 19.72 -18.43
CA GLY A 153 -37.33 20.03 -19.32
C GLY A 153 -38.63 19.32 -18.91
N THR A 154 -38.53 18.02 -18.54
CA THR A 154 -39.68 17.25 -18.03
C THR A 154 -40.22 17.84 -16.72
N LEU A 155 -39.32 18.12 -15.78
CA LEU A 155 -39.70 18.76 -14.50
C LEU A 155 -40.43 20.08 -14.72
N ALA A 156 -39.91 20.95 -15.57
CA ALA A 156 -40.54 22.25 -15.86
C ALA A 156 -41.95 22.12 -16.51
N HIS A 157 -42.12 21.11 -17.37
CA HIS A 157 -43.43 20.79 -17.92
C HIS A 157 -44.42 20.39 -16.83
N ASP A 158 -44.05 19.47 -15.95
CA ASP A 158 -44.95 18.91 -14.94
C ASP A 158 -45.18 19.88 -13.75
N GLU A 159 -44.21 20.75 -13.45
CA GLU A 159 -44.41 21.90 -12.57
C GLU A 159 -45.47 22.85 -13.14
N GLY A 160 -45.50 23.05 -14.49
CA GLY A 160 -46.52 23.82 -15.16
C GLY A 160 -47.93 23.20 -15.03
N LEU A 161 -48.04 21.88 -15.21
CA LEU A 161 -49.30 21.14 -15.01
C LEU A 161 -49.80 21.24 -13.57
N LEU A 162 -48.91 21.06 -12.59
CA LEU A 162 -49.22 21.22 -11.18
C LEU A 162 -49.72 22.62 -10.86
N ALA A 163 -49.05 23.65 -11.41
CA ALA A 163 -49.45 25.04 -11.18
C ALA A 163 -50.87 25.31 -11.77
N GLN A 164 -51.16 24.75 -12.96
CA GLN A 164 -52.50 24.78 -13.54
C GLN A 164 -53.53 24.09 -12.66
N ALA A 165 -53.24 22.83 -12.22
CA ALA A 165 -54.14 22.06 -11.37
C ALA A 165 -54.45 22.78 -10.04
N LYS A 166 -53.44 23.39 -9.42
CA LYS A 166 -53.60 24.21 -8.20
C LYS A 166 -54.46 25.44 -8.43
N SER A 167 -54.32 26.15 -9.57
CA SER A 167 -55.12 27.30 -9.95
C SER A 167 -56.58 26.88 -10.15
N ASP A 168 -56.82 25.75 -10.81
CA ASP A 168 -58.18 25.22 -11.03
C ASP A 168 -58.81 24.78 -9.72
N LEU A 169 -58.06 24.13 -8.81
CA LEU A 169 -58.54 23.78 -7.49
C LEU A 169 -58.99 25.03 -6.69
N ALA A 170 -58.17 26.07 -6.68
CA ALA A 170 -58.49 27.32 -6.00
C ALA A 170 -59.78 27.94 -6.54
N ARG A 171 -59.98 27.90 -7.87
CA ARG A 171 -61.22 28.37 -8.54
C ARG A 171 -62.41 27.49 -8.14
N TYR A 172 -62.30 26.19 -8.17
CA TYR A 172 -63.37 25.25 -7.78
C TYR A 172 -63.78 25.39 -6.33
N ILE A 173 -62.84 25.57 -5.42
CA ILE A 173 -63.14 25.87 -4.02
C ILE A 173 -63.98 27.13 -3.88
N MET A 174 -63.68 28.21 -4.63
CA MET A 174 -64.47 29.44 -4.59
C MET A 174 -65.91 29.25 -5.17
N LEU A 175 -66.03 28.45 -6.24
CA LEU A 175 -67.32 28.13 -6.85
C LEU A 175 -68.18 27.23 -5.95
N ALA A 176 -67.58 26.26 -5.29
CA ALA A 176 -68.27 25.39 -4.31
C ALA A 176 -68.83 26.16 -3.13
N LYS A 177 -68.08 27.15 -2.58
CA LYS A 177 -68.58 28.07 -1.53
C LYS A 177 -69.79 28.86 -1.94
N ARG A 178 -70.05 29.04 -3.24
CA ARG A 178 -71.22 29.69 -3.80
C ARG A 178 -72.31 28.69 -4.24
N ASN A 179 -72.17 27.39 -3.91
CA ASN A 179 -73.04 26.29 -4.33
C ASN A 179 -73.19 26.19 -5.87
N SER A 180 -72.16 26.63 -6.65
CA SER A 180 -72.20 26.67 -8.11
C SER A 180 -71.62 25.41 -8.80
N ILE A 181 -70.97 24.52 -8.04
CA ILE A 181 -70.44 23.22 -8.50
C ILE A 181 -70.62 22.13 -7.44
N ALA A 182 -70.55 20.86 -7.90
CA ALA A 182 -70.61 19.73 -6.99
C ALA A 182 -69.34 19.60 -6.13
N THR A 183 -69.51 19.20 -4.87
CA THR A 183 -68.35 18.94 -3.96
C THR A 183 -67.40 17.87 -4.53
N GLN A 184 -67.96 16.90 -5.25
CA GLN A 184 -67.16 15.84 -5.92
C GLN A 184 -66.10 16.44 -6.84
N THR A 185 -66.45 17.47 -7.65
CA THR A 185 -65.49 18.11 -8.58
C THR A 185 -64.31 18.73 -7.85
N VAL A 186 -64.52 19.27 -6.62
CA VAL A 186 -63.44 19.80 -5.79
C VAL A 186 -62.53 18.69 -5.30
N THR A 187 -63.15 17.57 -4.87
CA THR A 187 -62.39 16.40 -4.37
C THR A 187 -61.56 15.75 -5.48
N ASP A 188 -62.14 15.61 -6.66
CA ASP A 188 -61.45 15.06 -7.84
C ASP A 188 -60.23 15.93 -8.21
N GLN A 189 -60.40 17.27 -8.16
CA GLN A 189 -59.31 18.20 -8.43
C GLN A 189 -58.23 18.18 -7.32
N GLN A 190 -58.61 17.92 -6.06
CA GLN A 190 -57.64 17.73 -4.98
C GLN A 190 -56.76 16.51 -5.25
N PHE A 191 -57.35 15.40 -5.67
CA PHE A 191 -56.60 14.21 -6.02
C PHE A 191 -55.70 14.42 -7.23
N LEU A 192 -56.15 15.21 -8.24
CA LEU A 192 -55.29 15.56 -9.36
C LEU A 192 -54.06 16.37 -8.93
N VAL A 193 -54.25 17.38 -8.06
CA VAL A 193 -53.14 18.15 -7.48
C VAL A 193 -52.16 17.24 -6.74
N GLN A 194 -52.69 16.29 -5.93
CA GLN A 194 -51.85 15.35 -5.21
C GLN A 194 -51.09 14.42 -6.15
N GLN A 195 -51.71 13.98 -7.24
CA GLN A 195 -51.06 13.18 -8.30
C GLN A 195 -49.94 13.96 -8.96
N ASP A 196 -50.18 15.21 -9.39
CA ASP A 196 -49.18 16.05 -10.04
C ASP A 196 -48.04 16.42 -9.10
N GLU A 197 -48.32 16.64 -7.79
CA GLU A 197 -47.28 16.81 -6.76
C GLU A 197 -46.38 15.58 -6.67
N GLY A 198 -46.92 14.37 -6.73
CA GLY A 198 -46.15 13.11 -6.79
C GLY A 198 -45.30 13.03 -8.05
N THR A 199 -45.83 13.42 -9.21
CA THR A 199 -45.07 13.43 -10.49
C THR A 199 -43.87 14.39 -10.42
N VAL A 200 -44.09 15.64 -9.97
CA VAL A 200 -43.05 16.66 -9.81
C VAL A 200 -41.94 16.15 -8.84
N GLN A 201 -42.32 15.44 -7.78
CA GLN A 201 -41.34 14.86 -6.86
C GLN A 201 -40.49 13.77 -7.55
N VAL A 202 -41.05 12.93 -8.39
CA VAL A 202 -40.31 11.92 -9.17
C VAL A 202 -39.34 12.59 -10.15
N ASP A 203 -39.81 13.63 -10.87
CA ASP A 203 -38.98 14.36 -11.83
C ASP A 203 -37.84 15.12 -11.15
N GLN A 204 -38.09 15.70 -9.98
CA GLN A 204 -37.04 16.32 -9.17
C GLN A 204 -35.97 15.29 -8.77
N ALA A 205 -36.38 14.06 -8.45
CA ALA A 205 -35.42 12.98 -8.16
C ALA A 205 -34.61 12.59 -9.43
N ALA A 206 -35.23 12.57 -10.60
CA ALA A 206 -34.56 12.34 -11.88
C ALA A 206 -33.52 13.44 -12.20
N VAL A 207 -33.87 14.71 -12.00
CA VAL A 207 -32.93 15.84 -12.11
C VAL A 207 -31.74 15.69 -11.14
N ASN A 208 -32.01 15.32 -9.88
CA ASN A 208 -30.94 15.11 -8.89
C ASN A 208 -30.01 13.96 -9.27
N SER A 209 -30.56 12.87 -9.81
CA SER A 209 -29.79 11.74 -10.34
C SER A 209 -28.89 12.15 -11.51
N ALA A 210 -29.42 12.91 -12.46
CA ALA A 210 -28.68 13.43 -13.61
C ALA A 210 -27.55 14.39 -13.16
N LYS A 211 -27.81 15.27 -12.17
CA LYS A 211 -26.80 16.15 -11.57
C LYS A 211 -25.67 15.35 -10.90
N LEU A 212 -26.01 14.28 -10.20
CA LEU A 212 -25.03 13.42 -9.55
C LEU A 212 -24.12 12.73 -10.58
N ASN A 213 -24.71 12.19 -11.66
CA ASN A 213 -23.95 11.59 -12.74
C ASN A 213 -23.01 12.61 -13.40
N LEU A 214 -23.47 13.84 -13.61
CA LEU A 214 -22.62 14.91 -14.13
C LEU A 214 -21.49 15.27 -13.18
N ALA A 215 -21.72 15.24 -11.86
CA ALA A 215 -20.67 15.46 -10.86
C ALA A 215 -19.61 14.36 -10.90
N TYR A 216 -20.00 13.11 -11.16
CA TYR A 216 -19.09 11.99 -11.32
C TYR A 216 -18.21 12.05 -12.58
N CYS A 217 -18.55 12.90 -13.57
CA CYS A 217 -17.66 13.18 -14.70
C CYS A 217 -16.34 13.81 -14.25
N ARG A 218 -16.33 14.50 -13.11
CA ARG A 218 -15.16 15.12 -12.51
C ARG A 218 -14.62 14.25 -11.41
N ILE A 219 -13.56 13.50 -11.70
CA ILE A 219 -12.96 12.57 -10.76
C ILE A 219 -11.89 13.30 -9.94
N THR A 220 -12.08 13.32 -8.63
CA THR A 220 -11.20 14.04 -7.68
C THR A 220 -10.51 13.10 -6.72
N SER A 221 -9.41 13.55 -6.12
CA SER A 221 -8.70 12.78 -5.10
C SER A 221 -9.52 12.67 -3.82
N PRO A 222 -9.74 11.46 -3.29
CA PRO A 222 -10.44 11.25 -2.01
C PRO A 222 -9.57 11.56 -0.79
N VAL A 223 -8.24 11.59 -0.94
CA VAL A 223 -7.26 11.78 0.14
C VAL A 223 -6.11 12.69 -0.30
N ASN A 224 -5.39 13.23 0.69
CA ASN A 224 -4.09 13.85 0.43
C ASN A 224 -3.05 12.75 0.22
N GLY A 225 -2.25 12.83 -0.84
CA GLY A 225 -1.26 11.80 -1.09
C GLY A 225 -0.50 12.00 -2.39
N ARG A 226 0.34 11.02 -2.69
CA ARG A 226 1.11 10.99 -3.93
C ARG A 226 0.40 10.12 -4.96
N VAL A 227 0.26 10.67 -6.15
CA VAL A 227 -0.31 9.95 -7.30
C VAL A 227 0.73 8.98 -7.86
N GLY A 228 0.33 7.75 -8.13
CA GLY A 228 1.16 6.73 -8.76
C GLY A 228 1.31 6.92 -10.27
N LEU A 229 1.71 5.85 -10.94
CA LEU A 229 1.74 5.79 -12.40
C LEU A 229 0.32 5.77 -12.95
N ARG A 230 0.13 6.35 -14.12
CA ARG A 230 -1.15 6.37 -14.83
C ARG A 230 -1.46 4.99 -15.38
N LEU A 231 -2.67 4.50 -15.12
CA LEU A 231 -3.14 3.20 -15.57
C LEU A 231 -3.94 3.28 -16.87
N VAL A 232 -4.51 4.46 -17.18
CA VAL A 232 -5.35 4.71 -18.36
C VAL A 232 -4.99 6.05 -18.98
N ASP A 233 -4.85 6.11 -20.31
CA ASP A 233 -4.52 7.32 -21.06
C ASP A 233 -5.75 8.13 -21.46
N PRO A 234 -5.63 9.47 -21.62
CA PRO A 234 -6.65 10.29 -22.24
C PRO A 234 -7.00 9.77 -23.64
N GLY A 235 -8.29 9.80 -23.97
CA GLY A 235 -8.85 9.23 -25.22
C GLY A 235 -9.42 7.83 -25.04
N ASN A 236 -9.01 7.07 -24.05
CA ASN A 236 -9.57 5.74 -23.76
C ASN A 236 -10.98 5.84 -23.19
N TYR A 237 -11.78 4.82 -23.47
CA TYR A 237 -13.09 4.64 -22.86
C TYR A 237 -12.98 3.90 -21.54
N VAL A 238 -13.45 4.48 -20.46
CA VAL A 238 -13.44 3.89 -19.13
C VAL A 238 -14.83 3.41 -18.72
N GLN A 239 -14.88 2.32 -17.95
CA GLN A 239 -16.13 1.68 -17.51
C GLN A 239 -16.12 1.48 -16.01
N THR A 240 -17.30 1.52 -15.40
CA THR A 240 -17.49 1.27 -13.96
C THR A 240 -17.11 -0.14 -13.54
N SER A 241 -17.16 -1.11 -14.47
CA SER A 241 -16.79 -2.51 -14.24
C SER A 241 -15.26 -2.76 -14.31
N SER A 242 -14.45 -1.75 -14.68
CA SER A 242 -13.00 -1.91 -14.79
C SER A 242 -12.36 -2.06 -13.42
N ALA A 243 -11.78 -3.22 -13.13
CA ALA A 243 -11.06 -3.48 -11.90
C ALA A 243 -9.73 -2.71 -11.78
N THR A 244 -9.17 -2.26 -12.91
CA THR A 244 -7.83 -1.64 -12.96
C THR A 244 -7.81 -0.24 -12.32
N GLY A 245 -8.93 0.48 -12.35
CA GLY A 245 -8.99 1.89 -11.93
C GLY A 245 -8.26 2.85 -12.89
N LEU A 246 -8.21 4.11 -12.51
CA LEU A 246 -7.56 5.17 -13.30
C LEU A 246 -6.14 5.45 -12.80
N VAL A 247 -5.99 5.49 -11.49
CA VAL A 247 -4.73 5.80 -10.82
C VAL A 247 -4.81 5.39 -9.35
N VAL A 248 -3.66 5.11 -8.75
CA VAL A 248 -3.52 4.84 -7.32
C VAL A 248 -3.02 6.10 -6.61
N VAL A 249 -3.71 6.53 -5.57
CA VAL A 249 -3.27 7.62 -4.69
C VAL A 249 -2.88 7.03 -3.34
N THR A 250 -1.65 7.28 -2.93
CA THR A 250 -1.06 6.75 -1.69
C THR A 250 -0.79 7.88 -0.72
N GLN A 251 -1.35 7.79 0.48
CA GLN A 251 -1.09 8.74 1.55
C GLN A 251 0.29 8.46 2.15
N LEU A 252 1.21 9.41 2.00
CA LEU A 252 2.59 9.28 2.45
C LEU A 252 2.86 10.03 3.76
N ASP A 253 2.04 11.00 4.13
CA ASP A 253 2.17 11.78 5.35
C ASP A 253 0.78 12.01 5.99
N PRO A 254 0.58 11.56 7.25
CA PRO A 254 1.45 10.67 8.00
C PRO A 254 1.53 9.27 7.38
N ILE A 255 2.63 8.55 7.67
CA ILE A 255 2.84 7.16 7.24
C ILE A 255 2.84 6.23 8.46
N SER A 256 2.58 4.95 8.28
CA SER A 256 2.65 3.98 9.36
C SER A 256 3.77 2.97 9.16
N VAL A 257 4.25 2.41 10.25
CA VAL A 257 5.12 1.23 10.28
C VAL A 257 4.37 0.13 11.01
N VAL A 258 4.24 -1.02 10.37
CA VAL A 258 3.75 -2.23 11.00
C VAL A 258 4.97 -3.09 11.35
N PHE A 259 5.16 -3.37 12.62
CA PHE A 259 6.26 -4.18 13.13
C PHE A 259 5.74 -5.27 14.07
N VAL A 260 6.54 -6.30 14.27
CA VAL A 260 6.15 -7.47 15.08
C VAL A 260 6.93 -7.53 16.37
N LEU A 261 6.27 -7.93 17.44
CA LEU A 261 6.88 -8.24 18.73
C LEU A 261 6.41 -9.62 19.19
N PRO A 262 7.24 -10.37 19.97
CA PRO A 262 6.82 -11.59 20.63
C PRO A 262 5.62 -11.36 21.55
N GLU A 263 4.72 -12.35 21.64
CA GLU A 263 3.50 -12.26 22.46
C GLU A 263 3.77 -12.02 23.94
N ASP A 264 4.91 -12.50 24.45
CA ASP A 264 5.34 -12.31 25.84
C ASP A 264 5.46 -10.82 26.26
N ASN A 265 5.68 -9.92 25.28
CA ASN A 265 5.82 -8.50 25.54
C ASN A 265 4.46 -7.74 25.55
N ILE A 266 3.38 -8.38 25.10
CA ILE A 266 2.06 -7.73 24.97
C ILE A 266 1.53 -7.22 26.31
N PRO A 267 1.57 -8.00 27.42
CA PRO A 267 1.05 -7.53 28.70
C PRO A 267 1.73 -6.22 29.15
N ALA A 268 3.06 -6.15 28.99
CA ALA A 268 3.81 -4.95 29.36
C ALA A 268 3.48 -3.73 28.47
N VAL A 269 3.33 -3.95 27.15
CA VAL A 269 2.91 -2.89 26.22
C VAL A 269 1.50 -2.42 26.51
N ALA A 270 0.56 -3.36 26.72
CA ALA A 270 -0.84 -3.05 27.02
C ALA A 270 -0.98 -2.26 28.33
N GLN A 271 -0.25 -2.65 29.38
CA GLN A 271 -0.21 -1.93 30.64
C GLN A 271 0.28 -0.50 30.44
N GLN A 272 1.39 -0.31 29.75
CA GLN A 272 1.93 1.03 29.48
C GLN A 272 1.01 1.89 28.62
N MET A 273 0.29 1.29 27.65
CA MET A 273 -0.72 2.00 26.87
C MET A 273 -1.91 2.44 27.72
N HIS A 274 -2.24 1.68 28.77
CA HIS A 274 -3.36 2.02 29.67
C HIS A 274 -2.95 3.06 30.72
N ASP A 275 -1.74 2.96 31.26
CA ASP A 275 -1.28 3.77 32.40
C ASP A 275 -0.71 5.12 31.97
N GLN A 276 -0.26 5.25 30.71
CA GLN A 276 0.35 6.50 30.24
C GLN A 276 -0.66 7.47 29.64
N THR A 277 -0.56 8.73 30.04
CA THR A 277 -1.32 9.84 29.46
C THR A 277 -0.83 10.23 28.06
N GLN A 278 0.39 9.82 27.70
CA GLN A 278 1.00 10.10 26.41
C GLN A 278 1.27 8.80 25.64
N PRO A 279 1.10 8.81 24.29
CA PRO A 279 1.35 7.62 23.49
C PRO A 279 2.83 7.21 23.53
N LEU A 280 3.07 5.89 23.49
CA LEU A 280 4.41 5.30 23.51
C LEU A 280 5.19 5.73 22.26
N VAL A 281 6.43 6.15 22.47
CA VAL A 281 7.32 6.62 21.38
C VAL A 281 7.91 5.41 20.65
N VAL A 282 7.87 5.46 19.34
CA VAL A 282 8.50 4.48 18.43
C VAL A 282 9.49 5.19 17.54
N THR A 283 10.72 4.71 17.50
CA THR A 283 11.76 5.22 16.62
C THR A 283 12.04 4.22 15.51
N ALA A 284 11.96 4.68 14.26
CA ALA A 284 12.29 3.88 13.08
C ALA A 284 13.75 4.12 12.68
N TYR A 285 14.51 3.04 12.57
CA TYR A 285 15.89 3.02 12.14
C TYR A 285 16.02 2.41 10.74
N ASP A 286 17.13 2.69 10.11
CA ASP A 286 17.51 2.03 8.86
C ASP A 286 17.76 0.53 9.06
N ARG A 287 17.99 -0.20 7.96
CA ARG A 287 18.25 -1.65 8.01
C ARG A 287 19.48 -2.03 8.82
N THR A 288 20.47 -1.13 8.94
CA THR A 288 21.69 -1.34 9.69
C THR A 288 21.55 -0.99 11.17
N ASN A 289 20.41 -0.44 11.58
CA ASN A 289 20.09 0.02 12.93
C ASN A 289 21.05 1.12 13.43
N THR A 290 21.57 1.93 12.51
CA THR A 290 22.54 3.00 12.82
C THR A 290 21.93 4.39 12.71
N ASN A 291 21.09 4.64 11.68
CA ASN A 291 20.52 5.95 11.43
C ASN A 291 19.04 6.00 11.79
N VAL A 292 18.64 7.02 12.54
CA VAL A 292 17.23 7.31 12.80
C VAL A 292 16.62 7.88 11.54
N LEU A 293 15.57 7.23 11.03
CA LEU A 293 14.81 7.69 9.88
C LEU A 293 13.67 8.63 10.29
N ALA A 294 12.92 8.24 11.33
CA ALA A 294 11.82 9.03 11.88
C ALA A 294 11.49 8.59 13.30
N THR A 295 10.85 9.50 14.04
CA THR A 295 10.28 9.21 15.36
C THR A 295 8.75 9.40 15.27
N GLY A 296 8.01 8.44 15.78
CA GLY A 296 6.56 8.42 15.75
C GLY A 296 5.96 7.91 17.06
N THR A 297 4.70 7.57 17.03
CA THR A 297 3.93 7.11 18.19
C THR A 297 3.20 5.81 17.89
N LEU A 298 3.12 4.93 18.88
CA LEU A 298 2.34 3.70 18.78
C LEU A 298 0.84 4.06 18.67
N MET A 299 0.18 3.55 17.62
CA MET A 299 -1.25 3.75 17.40
C MET A 299 -2.08 2.63 18.02
N THR A 300 -1.71 1.39 17.72
CA THR A 300 -2.50 0.22 18.11
C THR A 300 -1.66 -1.05 18.10
N VAL A 301 -2.12 -2.01 18.88
CA VAL A 301 -1.68 -3.41 18.88
C VAL A 301 -2.77 -4.21 18.19
N ASP A 302 -2.41 -5.17 17.35
CA ASP A 302 -3.35 -6.08 16.69
C ASP A 302 -4.11 -6.91 17.75
N ASN A 303 -5.33 -7.30 17.43
CA ASN A 303 -6.19 -8.10 18.31
C ASN A 303 -5.94 -9.61 18.19
N THR A 304 -5.02 -10.03 17.33
CA THR A 304 -4.71 -11.43 17.08
C THR A 304 -3.22 -11.69 17.16
N VAL A 305 -2.86 -12.85 17.72
CA VAL A 305 -1.51 -13.40 17.71
C VAL A 305 -1.36 -14.27 16.45
N ASP A 306 -0.28 -14.12 15.73
CA ASP A 306 0.11 -15.05 14.68
C ASP A 306 0.67 -16.31 15.33
N THR A 307 -0.12 -17.37 15.33
CA THR A 307 0.21 -18.63 15.98
C THR A 307 1.36 -19.40 15.33
N THR A 308 1.73 -19.05 14.09
CA THR A 308 2.88 -19.63 13.38
C THR A 308 4.20 -19.09 13.87
N THR A 309 4.22 -17.84 14.30
CA THR A 309 5.44 -17.14 14.72
C THR A 309 5.45 -16.74 16.19
N GLY A 310 4.32 -16.88 16.91
CA GLY A 310 4.17 -16.43 18.30
C GLY A 310 4.34 -14.91 18.45
N THR A 311 3.94 -14.14 17.43
CA THR A 311 4.12 -12.69 17.39
C THR A 311 2.81 -11.94 17.21
N VAL A 312 2.80 -10.68 17.64
CA VAL A 312 1.70 -9.75 17.42
C VAL A 312 2.18 -8.56 16.61
N LYS A 313 1.31 -8.07 15.73
CA LYS A 313 1.59 -6.88 14.91
C LYS A 313 1.24 -5.62 15.70
N LEU A 314 2.13 -4.65 15.65
CA LEU A 314 1.92 -3.33 16.19
C LEU A 314 1.98 -2.31 15.05
N ARG A 315 1.18 -1.27 15.13
CA ARG A 315 1.19 -0.17 14.17
C ARG A 315 1.55 1.12 14.88
N ALA A 316 2.56 1.79 14.37
CA ALA A 316 2.95 3.12 14.80
C ALA A 316 2.78 4.13 13.67
N SER A 317 2.45 5.37 14.00
CA SER A 317 2.32 6.48 13.06
C SER A 317 3.54 7.38 13.13
N PHE A 318 4.01 7.81 11.97
CA PHE A 318 5.18 8.67 11.81
C PHE A 318 4.84 9.87 10.94
N PRO A 319 5.24 11.08 11.33
CA PRO A 319 5.27 12.21 10.42
C PRO A 319 6.32 11.93 9.33
N ASN A 320 6.00 12.18 8.08
CA ASN A 320 6.87 11.86 6.94
C ASN A 320 6.92 13.01 5.92
N GLY A 321 6.91 14.26 6.38
CA GLY A 321 6.95 15.44 5.52
C GLY A 321 8.23 15.55 4.67
N ASN A 322 9.32 14.90 5.10
CA ASN A 322 10.59 14.81 4.35
C ASN A 322 10.67 13.58 3.43
N PHE A 323 9.64 12.72 3.41
CA PHE A 323 9.59 11.45 2.65
C PHE A 323 10.75 10.50 2.92
N ALA A 324 11.30 10.51 4.14
CA ALA A 324 12.37 9.59 4.54
C ALA A 324 11.91 8.13 4.63
N LEU A 325 10.63 7.91 4.93
CA LEU A 325 10.01 6.60 4.94
C LEU A 325 9.26 6.35 3.63
N PHE A 326 9.63 5.27 2.93
CA PHE A 326 9.01 4.91 1.68
C PHE A 326 8.13 3.65 1.83
N PRO A 327 6.95 3.59 1.20
CA PRO A 327 6.08 2.41 1.25
C PRO A 327 6.81 1.11 0.91
N ASN A 328 6.53 0.05 1.66
CA ASN A 328 7.14 -1.27 1.58
C ASN A 328 8.63 -1.33 1.94
N GLN A 329 9.21 -0.25 2.46
CA GLN A 329 10.57 -0.25 3.00
C GLN A 329 10.61 -1.05 4.32
N PHE A 330 11.66 -1.86 4.51
CA PHE A 330 11.94 -2.50 5.78
C PHE A 330 12.71 -1.55 6.70
N VAL A 331 12.29 -1.48 7.96
CA VAL A 331 12.88 -0.65 9.00
C VAL A 331 12.97 -1.43 10.30
N ASN A 332 13.94 -1.07 11.15
CA ASN A 332 13.99 -1.56 12.51
C ASN A 332 13.21 -0.59 13.40
N ALA A 333 12.13 -1.06 14.01
CA ALA A 333 11.32 -0.27 14.92
C ALA A 333 11.76 -0.52 16.35
N GLN A 334 12.00 0.55 17.10
CA GLN A 334 12.31 0.52 18.53
C GLN A 334 11.18 1.21 19.29
N LEU A 335 10.48 0.43 20.10
CA LEU A 335 9.42 0.92 20.98
C LEU A 335 10.03 1.21 22.35
N LEU A 336 9.98 2.46 22.78
CA LEU A 336 10.36 2.86 24.14
C LEU A 336 9.23 2.51 25.10
N LEU A 337 9.43 1.47 25.91
CA LEU A 337 8.44 1.01 26.87
C LEU A 337 8.45 1.88 28.15
N SER A 338 9.64 2.06 28.73
CA SER A 338 9.84 2.85 29.95
C SER A 338 11.27 3.34 30.06
N THR A 339 11.46 4.34 30.93
CA THR A 339 12.82 4.80 31.33
C THR A 339 12.95 4.61 32.83
N LEU A 340 13.89 3.75 33.23
CA LEU A 340 14.19 3.51 34.65
C LEU A 340 15.19 4.59 35.09
N PRO A 341 14.83 5.46 36.05
CA PRO A 341 15.73 6.50 36.52
C PRO A 341 16.74 5.97 37.55
N ASN A 342 17.94 6.47 37.52
CA ASN A 342 18.98 6.25 38.52
C ASN A 342 19.37 4.76 38.79
N VAL A 343 19.44 3.94 37.75
CA VAL A 343 19.95 2.55 37.84
C VAL A 343 21.45 2.50 37.78
#